data_b1d9ac9e9510fd84f40aeeb81d8bfafa
#
_entry.id   b1d9ac9e9510fd84f40aeeb81d8bfafa
#
_cell.length_a   1.000
_cell.length_b   1.000
_cell.length_c   1.000
_cell.angle_alpha   90.00
_cell.angle_beta   90.00
_cell.angle_gamma   90.00
#
_symmetry.space_group_name_H-M   'P 1'
#
loop_
_entity.id
_entity.type
_entity.pdbx_description
1 polymer ?
#
loop_
_entity_poly.entity_id
_entity_poly.type
_entity_poly.pdbx_seq_one_letter_code
_entity_poly.pdbx_strand_id
1 'polypeptide(L)'
;MDNREQTAPVQCENTRRNTIDELLAGMEMSKSDFWELIAGAKKECGQNMGSSINWLTSQLIARGPQQTQDFHDILNGYMSLSYQYGLWTAASLMCENGCSDDSFIDFRAWLIAQGEEVYLAALADPDSLADVEAYGGCQF
;
A
#
# COMPACT_ATOMS: atom_id res chain seq x y z
N MET A 1 13.74 -27.29 -17.45
CA MET A 1 13.33 -26.99 -17.03
C MET A 1 13.12 -26.79 -16.04
N ASP A 2 13.38 -26.88 -15.43
CA ASP A 2 13.04 -26.72 -14.53
C ASP A 2 13.31 -25.71 -13.74
N ASN A 3 13.42 -24.74 -14.03
CA ASN A 3 13.51 -23.49 -13.32
C ASN A 3 12.25 -23.06 -12.64
N ARG A 4 11.23 -23.82 -12.77
CA ARG A 4 9.97 -23.47 -12.20
C ARG A 4 10.00 -23.32 -10.71
N GLU A 5 10.70 -24.22 -10.02
CA GLU A 5 10.76 -24.11 -8.59
C GLU A 5 11.47 -22.87 -8.15
N GLN A 6 12.48 -22.49 -8.86
CA GLN A 6 13.27 -21.33 -8.50
C GLN A 6 12.53 -20.04 -8.69
N THR A 7 11.63 -20.01 -9.67
CA THR A 7 10.98 -18.78 -10.03
C THR A 7 9.59 -18.63 -9.41
N ALA A 8 9.09 -19.66 -8.74
CA ALA A 8 7.74 -19.62 -8.23
C ALA A 8 7.47 -18.42 -7.33
N PRO A 9 8.32 -18.10 -6.33
CA PRO A 9 8.06 -16.90 -5.52
C PRO A 9 8.11 -15.62 -6.34
N VAL A 10 9.07 -15.53 -7.25
CA VAL A 10 9.18 -14.36 -8.11
C VAL A 10 7.99 -14.27 -9.04
N GLN A 11 7.53 -15.40 -9.55
CA GLN A 11 6.36 -15.42 -10.41
C GLN A 11 5.11 -14.96 -9.67
N CYS A 12 4.97 -15.32 -8.40
CA CYS A 12 3.82 -14.86 -7.63
C CYS A 12 3.82 -13.35 -7.50
N GLU A 13 4.97 -12.77 -7.21
CA GLU A 13 5.07 -11.31 -7.13
C GLU A 13 4.82 -10.66 -8.47
N ASN A 14 5.38 -11.22 -9.52
CA ASN A 14 5.19 -10.67 -10.86
C ASN A 14 3.73 -10.76 -11.29
N THR A 15 3.08 -11.86 -10.95
CA THR A 15 1.67 -12.03 -11.27
C THR A 15 0.82 -10.98 -10.59
N ARG A 16 1.11 -10.68 -9.33
CA ARG A 16 0.38 -9.65 -8.59
C ARG A 16 0.60 -8.27 -9.19
N ARG A 17 1.84 -7.96 -9.57
CA ARG A 17 2.15 -6.69 -10.22
C ARG A 17 1.47 -6.56 -11.57
N ASN A 18 1.45 -7.66 -12.33
CA ASN A 18 0.78 -7.67 -13.62
C ASN A 18 -0.72 -7.47 -13.44
N THR A 19 -1.29 -8.00 -12.36
CA THR A 19 -2.71 -7.81 -12.08
C THR A 19 -3.02 -6.33 -11.85
N ILE A 20 -2.14 -5.61 -11.15
CA ILE A 20 -2.30 -4.17 -10.97
C ILE A 20 -2.22 -3.45 -12.31
N ASP A 21 -1.23 -3.80 -13.14
CA ASP A 21 -1.08 -3.17 -14.45
C ASP A 21 -2.30 -3.43 -15.33
N GLU A 22 -2.83 -4.63 -15.28
CA GLU A 22 -4.04 -4.97 -16.03
C GLU A 22 -5.24 -4.17 -15.55
N LEU A 23 -5.35 -4.03 -14.24
CA LEU A 23 -6.43 -3.24 -13.65
C LEU A 23 -6.36 -1.80 -14.12
N LEU A 24 -5.16 -1.23 -14.14
CA LEU A 24 -4.97 0.15 -14.52
C LEU A 24 -5.23 0.44 -15.98
N ALA A 25 -5.12 -0.58 -16.83
CA ALA A 25 -5.21 -0.38 -18.28
C ALA A 25 -6.54 0.20 -18.72
N GLY A 26 -7.62 -0.04 -17.97
CA GLY A 26 -8.94 0.48 -18.34
C GLY A 26 -9.39 1.67 -17.54
N MET A 27 -8.51 2.28 -16.76
CA MET A 27 -8.88 3.35 -15.83
C MET A 27 -8.52 4.72 -16.36
N GLU A 28 -9.24 5.73 -15.87
CA GLU A 28 -8.89 7.12 -16.11
C GLU A 28 -7.70 7.54 -15.27
N MET A 29 -7.61 7.01 -14.05
CA MET A 29 -6.50 7.36 -13.16
C MET A 29 -5.29 6.49 -13.45
N SER A 30 -4.12 7.11 -13.57
CA SER A 30 -2.88 6.38 -13.77
C SER A 30 -2.26 6.01 -12.42
N LYS A 31 -1.27 5.12 -12.48
CA LYS A 31 -0.48 4.76 -11.31
C LYS A 31 0.21 5.99 -10.71
N SER A 32 0.74 6.85 -11.58
CA SER A 32 1.36 8.10 -11.14
C SER A 32 0.37 8.99 -10.41
N ASP A 33 -0.83 9.13 -10.94
CA ASP A 33 -1.86 9.96 -10.30
C ASP A 33 -2.18 9.45 -8.91
N PHE A 34 -2.30 8.13 -8.77
CA PHE A 34 -2.57 7.53 -7.48
C PHE A 34 -1.50 7.89 -6.46
N TRP A 35 -0.24 7.65 -6.82
CA TRP A 35 0.86 7.90 -5.89
C TRP A 35 1.10 9.38 -5.64
N GLU A 36 0.79 10.24 -6.61
CA GLU A 36 0.86 11.69 -6.39
C GLU A 36 -0.17 12.14 -5.36
N LEU A 37 -1.37 11.56 -5.40
CA LEU A 37 -2.37 11.86 -4.40
C LEU A 37 -1.92 11.40 -3.01
N ILE A 38 -1.35 10.20 -2.92
CA ILE A 38 -0.83 9.69 -1.66
C ILE A 38 0.29 10.60 -1.13
N ALA A 39 1.21 10.99 -2.00
CA ALA A 39 2.31 11.86 -1.61
C ALA A 39 1.80 13.23 -1.16
N GLY A 40 0.79 13.74 -1.84
CA GLY A 40 0.18 15.01 -1.45
C GLY A 40 -0.46 14.94 -0.07
N ALA A 41 -1.17 13.85 0.20
CA ALA A 41 -1.78 13.66 1.52
C ALA A 41 -0.73 13.63 2.62
N LYS A 42 0.37 12.93 2.37
CA LYS A 42 1.44 12.85 3.36
C LYS A 42 2.09 14.21 3.59
N LYS A 43 2.31 14.94 2.50
CA LYS A 43 2.92 16.27 2.58
C LYS A 43 2.05 17.25 3.37
N GLU A 44 0.73 17.22 3.14
CA GLU A 44 -0.18 18.16 3.75
C GLU A 44 -0.57 17.78 5.18
N CYS A 45 -0.63 16.48 5.46
CA CYS A 45 -1.23 15.99 6.70
C CYS A 45 -0.27 15.18 7.57
N GLY A 46 0.90 14.85 7.08
CA GLY A 46 1.88 14.05 7.82
C GLY A 46 1.34 12.68 8.16
N GLN A 47 1.46 12.30 9.41
CA GLN A 47 1.02 10.98 9.86
C GLN A 47 -0.40 10.96 10.38
N ASN A 48 -1.12 12.08 10.27
CA ASN A 48 -2.51 12.14 10.74
C ASN A 48 -3.44 11.53 9.70
N MET A 49 -3.85 10.29 9.94
CA MET A 49 -4.67 9.55 8.98
C MET A 49 -6.04 10.19 8.77
N GLY A 50 -6.64 10.73 9.82
CA GLY A 50 -7.93 11.40 9.68
C GLY A 50 -7.86 12.59 8.74
N SER A 51 -6.83 13.42 8.91
CA SER A 51 -6.62 14.56 8.03
C SER A 51 -6.30 14.11 6.60
N SER A 52 -5.51 13.04 6.46
CA SER A 52 -5.17 12.50 5.15
C SER A 52 -6.41 12.04 4.40
N ILE A 53 -7.30 11.34 5.10
CA ILE A 53 -8.54 10.85 4.50
C ILE A 53 -9.40 12.03 4.04
N ASN A 54 -9.51 13.06 4.88
CA ASN A 54 -10.29 14.24 4.51
C ASN A 54 -9.69 14.96 3.31
N TRP A 55 -8.38 15.10 3.30
CA TRP A 55 -7.70 15.75 2.18
C TRP A 55 -7.90 14.97 0.88
N LEU A 56 -7.71 13.64 0.96
CA LEU A 56 -7.92 12.78 -0.21
C LEU A 56 -9.34 12.84 -0.71
N THR A 57 -10.31 12.83 0.22
CA THR A 57 -11.72 12.92 -0.15
C THR A 57 -11.99 14.19 -0.95
N SER A 58 -11.46 15.31 -0.48
CA SER A 58 -11.62 16.60 -1.19
C SER A 58 -11.03 16.55 -2.59
N GLN A 59 -9.85 15.97 -2.73
CA GLN A 59 -9.18 15.86 -4.03
C GLN A 59 -9.97 14.96 -4.97
N LEU A 60 -10.51 13.86 -4.46
CA LEU A 60 -11.25 12.92 -5.28
C LEU A 60 -12.60 13.48 -5.71
N ILE A 61 -13.26 14.22 -4.83
CA ILE A 61 -14.49 14.90 -5.21
C ILE A 61 -14.25 15.83 -6.39
N ALA A 62 -13.13 16.55 -6.35
CA ALA A 62 -12.79 17.47 -7.46
C ALA A 62 -12.50 16.73 -8.76
N ARG A 63 -12.00 15.49 -8.68
CA ARG A 63 -11.70 14.70 -9.87
C ARG A 63 -12.90 13.97 -10.45
N GLY A 64 -13.95 13.79 -9.67
CA GLY A 64 -15.19 13.18 -10.13
C GLY A 64 -15.34 11.70 -9.75
N PRO A 65 -16.55 11.15 -9.96
CA PRO A 65 -16.88 9.82 -9.47
C PRO A 65 -16.07 8.70 -10.11
N GLN A 66 -15.74 8.83 -11.40
CA GLN A 66 -14.99 7.75 -12.05
C GLN A 66 -13.59 7.63 -11.48
N GLN A 67 -12.89 8.74 -11.30
CA GLN A 67 -11.55 8.69 -10.73
C GLN A 67 -11.58 8.32 -9.26
N THR A 68 -12.65 8.66 -8.55
CA THR A 68 -12.82 8.21 -7.17
C THR A 68 -12.91 6.68 -7.11
N GLN A 69 -13.69 6.09 -8.01
CA GLN A 69 -13.79 4.64 -8.08
C GLN A 69 -12.45 4.02 -8.45
N ASP A 70 -11.77 4.63 -9.43
CA ASP A 70 -10.45 4.15 -9.85
C ASP A 70 -9.47 4.15 -8.68
N PHE A 71 -9.45 5.23 -7.91
CA PHE A 71 -8.59 5.33 -6.73
C PHE A 71 -8.87 4.19 -5.75
N HIS A 72 -10.14 3.93 -5.49
CA HIS A 72 -10.54 2.87 -4.59
C HIS A 72 -10.05 1.51 -5.09
N ASP A 73 -10.22 1.25 -6.39
CA ASP A 73 -9.80 -0.03 -6.96
C ASP A 73 -8.29 -0.20 -6.96
N ILE A 74 -7.56 0.87 -7.23
CA ILE A 74 -6.08 0.84 -7.20
C ILE A 74 -5.62 0.60 -5.76
N LEU A 75 -6.22 1.29 -4.81
CA LEU A 75 -5.89 1.12 -3.40
C LEU A 75 -6.09 -0.34 -2.98
N ASN A 76 -7.23 -0.91 -3.34
CA ASN A 76 -7.49 -2.32 -3.01
C ASN A 76 -6.49 -3.25 -3.67
N GLY A 77 -6.05 -2.93 -4.88
CA GLY A 77 -5.02 -3.70 -5.55
C GLY A 77 -3.72 -3.71 -4.77
N TYR A 78 -3.29 -2.54 -4.30
CA TYR A 78 -2.07 -2.45 -3.51
C TYR A 78 -2.24 -3.06 -2.12
N MET A 79 -3.44 -2.97 -1.54
CA MET A 79 -3.71 -3.66 -0.27
C MET A 79 -3.55 -5.17 -0.43
N SER A 80 -4.05 -5.72 -1.53
CA SER A 80 -3.91 -7.16 -1.81
C SER A 80 -2.46 -7.54 -2.07
N LEU A 81 -1.75 -6.72 -2.83
CA LEU A 81 -0.34 -6.98 -3.16
C LEU A 81 0.52 -7.05 -1.89
N SER A 82 0.21 -6.23 -0.90
CA SER A 82 0.98 -6.19 0.34
C SER A 82 0.54 -7.22 1.37
N TYR A 83 -0.42 -8.07 1.05
CA TYR A 83 -0.83 -9.14 1.95
C TYR A 83 0.18 -10.27 1.81
N GLN A 84 1.28 -10.15 2.54
CA GLN A 84 2.42 -11.06 2.46
C GLN A 84 2.91 -11.40 3.84
N TYR A 85 3.38 -12.62 3.99
CA TYR A 85 3.85 -13.15 5.26
C TYR A 85 4.99 -12.32 5.86
N GLY A 86 5.96 -11.95 5.03
CA GLY A 86 7.10 -11.15 5.49
C GLY A 86 6.68 -9.81 6.06
N LEU A 87 5.72 -9.16 5.41
CA LEU A 87 5.20 -7.90 5.91
C LEU A 87 4.37 -8.08 7.17
N TRP A 88 3.63 -9.18 7.27
CA TRP A 88 2.88 -9.47 8.50
C TRP A 88 3.84 -9.68 9.66
N THR A 89 4.94 -10.40 9.41
CA THR A 89 5.96 -10.61 10.43
C THR A 89 6.56 -9.27 10.87
N ALA A 90 6.89 -8.42 9.91
CA ALA A 90 7.43 -7.09 10.23
C ALA A 90 6.44 -6.28 11.06
N ALA A 91 5.17 -6.31 10.68
CA ALA A 91 4.13 -5.60 11.43
C ALA A 91 4.05 -6.14 12.87
N SER A 92 4.14 -7.45 13.03
CA SER A 92 4.09 -8.06 14.36
C SER A 92 5.28 -7.64 15.21
N LEU A 93 6.44 -7.49 14.60
CA LEU A 93 7.62 -7.04 15.33
C LEU A 93 7.53 -5.56 15.70
N MET A 94 6.86 -4.76 14.88
CA MET A 94 6.69 -3.34 15.16
C MET A 94 5.62 -3.09 16.22
N CYS A 95 4.78 -4.09 16.49
CA CYS A 95 3.72 -4.03 17.50
C CYS A 95 4.09 -4.95 18.65
N GLU A 96 4.09 -4.44 19.88
CA GLU A 96 4.52 -5.24 21.03
C GLU A 96 3.73 -6.52 21.19
N ASN A 97 2.44 -6.47 20.92
CA ASN A 97 1.56 -7.61 21.17
C ASN A 97 1.23 -8.40 19.92
N GLY A 98 2.03 -8.25 18.88
CA GLY A 98 1.79 -8.90 17.62
C GLY A 98 0.78 -8.14 16.78
N CYS A 99 0.37 -8.76 15.67
CA CYS A 99 -0.48 -8.10 14.71
C CYS A 99 -1.58 -9.06 14.26
N SER A 100 -2.81 -8.78 14.64
CA SER A 100 -3.96 -9.56 14.21
C SER A 100 -4.24 -9.28 12.73
N ASP A 101 -5.15 -10.06 12.15
CA ASP A 101 -5.56 -9.83 10.76
C ASP A 101 -6.13 -8.42 10.57
N ASP A 102 -6.97 -7.99 11.51
CA ASP A 102 -7.56 -6.65 11.44
C ASP A 102 -6.50 -5.56 11.59
N SER A 103 -5.56 -5.75 12.49
CA SER A 103 -4.46 -4.80 12.67
C SER A 103 -3.57 -4.76 11.45
N PHE A 104 -3.43 -5.87 10.76
CA PHE A 104 -2.62 -5.92 9.54
C PHE A 104 -3.27 -5.13 8.40
N ILE A 105 -4.59 -5.05 8.37
CA ILE A 105 -5.27 -4.18 7.42
C ILE A 105 -4.83 -2.73 7.66
N ASP A 106 -4.87 -2.29 8.90
CA ASP A 106 -4.46 -0.94 9.26
C ASP A 106 -3.00 -0.69 8.95
N PHE A 107 -2.15 -1.68 9.23
CA PHE A 107 -0.72 -1.57 8.94
C PHE A 107 -0.47 -1.38 7.45
N ARG A 108 -1.17 -2.16 6.61
CA ARG A 108 -0.98 -2.05 5.17
C ARG A 108 -1.47 -0.71 4.63
N ALA A 109 -2.56 -0.20 5.19
CA ALA A 109 -3.04 1.13 4.81
C ALA A 109 -2.01 2.20 5.21
N TRP A 110 -1.44 2.08 6.40
CA TRP A 110 -0.38 2.99 6.84
C TRP A 110 0.82 2.90 5.89
N LEU A 111 1.19 1.69 5.50
CA LEU A 111 2.35 1.49 4.62
C LEU A 111 2.14 2.19 3.27
N ILE A 112 0.97 2.05 2.70
CA ILE A 112 0.65 2.72 1.44
C ILE A 112 0.73 4.24 1.63
N ALA A 113 0.25 4.74 2.76
CA ALA A 113 0.25 6.17 3.05
C ALA A 113 1.66 6.74 3.17
N GLN A 114 2.67 5.90 3.39
CA GLN A 114 4.05 6.37 3.46
C GLN A 114 4.60 6.74 2.09
N GLY A 115 3.95 6.33 1.00
CA GLY A 115 4.34 6.68 -0.34
C GLY A 115 4.89 5.51 -1.11
N GLU A 116 5.02 5.71 -2.42
CA GLU A 116 5.41 4.63 -3.34
C GLU A 116 6.78 4.05 -3.00
N GLU A 117 7.73 4.92 -2.72
CA GLU A 117 9.11 4.48 -2.48
C GLU A 117 9.20 3.57 -1.27
N VAL A 118 8.59 3.99 -0.15
CA VAL A 118 8.60 3.20 1.08
C VAL A 118 7.82 1.90 0.87
N TYR A 119 6.68 1.99 0.21
CA TYR A 119 5.82 0.84 -0.04
C TYR A 119 6.55 -0.22 -0.86
N LEU A 120 7.14 0.18 -1.98
CA LEU A 120 7.82 -0.78 -2.86
C LEU A 120 9.07 -1.35 -2.21
N ALA A 121 9.79 -0.53 -1.44
CA ALA A 121 10.96 -1.03 -0.72
C ALA A 121 10.57 -2.09 0.30
N ALA A 122 9.44 -1.90 0.98
CA ALA A 122 8.97 -2.88 1.96
C ALA A 122 8.50 -4.17 1.30
N LEU A 123 7.91 -4.09 0.11
CA LEU A 123 7.54 -5.30 -0.62
C LEU A 123 8.76 -6.11 -1.01
N ALA A 124 9.83 -5.43 -1.42
CA ALA A 124 11.07 -6.09 -1.82
C ALA A 124 11.82 -6.63 -0.62
N ASP A 125 11.79 -5.90 0.49
CA ASP A 125 12.53 -6.25 1.68
C ASP A 125 11.85 -5.65 2.91
N PRO A 126 11.08 -6.44 3.66
CA PRO A 126 10.39 -5.92 4.84
C PRO A 126 11.31 -5.30 5.88
N ASP A 127 12.57 -5.71 5.92
CA ASP A 127 13.53 -5.13 6.86
C ASP A 127 13.80 -3.65 6.58
N SER A 128 13.48 -3.17 5.38
CA SER A 128 13.64 -1.76 5.07
C SER A 128 12.78 -0.87 5.97
N LEU A 129 11.75 -1.44 6.58
CA LEU A 129 10.89 -0.69 7.48
C LEU A 129 11.57 -0.27 8.78
N ALA A 130 12.73 -0.85 9.07
CA ALA A 130 13.49 -0.45 10.27
C ALA A 130 13.90 1.02 10.22
N ASP A 131 14.04 1.57 9.03
CA ASP A 131 14.46 2.96 8.84
C ASP A 131 13.29 3.94 8.68
N VAL A 132 12.06 3.43 8.77
CA VAL A 132 10.87 4.25 8.56
C VAL A 132 10.33 4.70 9.91
N GLU A 133 9.68 5.86 9.91
CA GLU A 133 9.06 6.39 11.12
C GLU A 133 8.13 5.33 11.73
N ALA A 134 8.17 5.21 13.05
CA ALA A 134 7.46 4.14 13.75
C ALA A 134 5.96 4.18 13.46
N TYR A 135 5.41 2.99 13.25
CA TYR A 135 3.97 2.83 13.07
C TYR A 135 3.28 2.97 14.42
N GLY A 136 2.35 3.94 14.49
CA GLY A 136 1.65 4.22 15.74
C GLY A 136 0.36 3.44 15.93
N GLY A 137 -0.05 2.67 14.90
CA GLY A 137 -1.35 2.01 14.91
C GLY A 137 -1.46 0.85 15.87
N CYS A 138 -0.35 0.41 16.42
CA CYS A 138 -0.35 -0.71 17.38
C CYS A 138 -1.02 -0.36 18.70
N GLN A 139 -1.43 0.86 18.85
CA GLN A 139 -1.97 1.32 20.13
C GLN A 139 -3.47 1.23 20.22
N PHE A 140 -4.13 0.80 19.16
CA PHE A 140 -5.57 0.59 19.25
C PHE A 140 -5.96 -0.86 19.31
#